data_3e23f4757bd68a8933f5a075acc87d5b
#
_entry.id   3e23f4757bd68a8933f5a075acc87d5b
#
_cell.length_a   1.000
_cell.length_b   1.000
_cell.length_c   1.000
_cell.angle_alpha   90.00
_cell.angle_beta   90.00
_cell.angle_gamma   90.00
#
_symmetry.space_group_name_H-M   'P 1'
#
loop_
_entity.id
_entity.type
_entity.pdbx_description
1 polymer ?
#
loop_
_entity_poly.entity_id
_entity_poly.type
_entity_poly.pdbx_seq_one_letter_code
_entity_poly.pdbx_strand_id
1 'polypeptide(L)'
;MKDYLLDVVQHTHNLGFIDLVKITGDDDTTSIEGIAEDRSVILKGDFHKPVAEFMGTFGMPNLATLSVILRIPEYAENEKISINTQDRNGDTVPVGIHFENASGDFQNDYRFMASEVVNDKLKSVTMKNLNWGVEFEPTIASVQRLKMMISANSEESTFIARTEGDDLKFAFGDASTHAGEFVFQPDVGGSVSKGWAWPVDQVSKILS
;
A
#
# COMPACT_ATOMS: atom_id res chain seq x y z
N MET A 1 18.68 -2.11 5.97
CA MET A 1 17.58 -1.36 6.63
C MET A 1 16.94 -0.33 5.70
N LYS A 2 17.66 0.61 5.13
CA LYS A 2 17.11 1.70 4.30
C LYS A 2 16.25 1.20 3.14
N ASP A 3 16.68 0.17 2.43
CA ASP A 3 15.95 -0.38 1.29
C ASP A 3 14.57 -0.92 1.69
N TYR A 4 14.46 -1.59 2.85
CA TYR A 4 13.17 -2.04 3.38
C TYR A 4 12.25 -0.87 3.72
N LEU A 5 12.79 0.22 4.29
CA LEU A 5 12.00 1.41 4.61
C LEU A 5 11.54 2.15 3.34
N LEU A 6 12.39 2.20 2.32
CA LEU A 6 12.03 2.76 1.01
C LEU A 6 10.94 1.91 0.34
N ASP A 7 11.05 0.60 0.41
CA ASP A 7 10.06 -0.34 -0.11
C ASP A 7 8.70 -0.17 0.59
N VAL A 8 8.70 -0.08 1.92
CA VAL A 8 7.48 0.24 2.69
C VAL A 8 6.85 1.54 2.20
N VAL A 9 7.62 2.63 2.11
CA VAL A 9 7.10 3.94 1.68
C VAL A 9 6.57 3.88 0.24
N GLN A 10 7.28 3.19 -0.65
CA GLN A 10 6.91 3.07 -2.06
C GLN A 10 5.57 2.37 -2.24
N HIS A 11 5.35 1.26 -1.53
CA HIS A 11 4.15 0.43 -1.67
C HIS A 11 2.99 0.85 -0.73
N THR A 12 3.16 1.92 0.04
CA THR A 12 2.13 2.42 0.97
C THR A 12 1.88 3.91 0.80
N HIS A 13 2.74 4.75 1.35
CA HIS A 13 2.59 6.21 1.32
C HIS A 13 2.50 6.78 -0.10
N ASN A 14 3.31 6.28 -1.04
CA ASN A 14 3.31 6.78 -2.42
C ASN A 14 2.00 6.47 -3.17
N LEU A 15 1.19 5.53 -2.68
CA LEU A 15 -0.18 5.32 -3.16
C LEU A 15 -1.11 6.48 -2.78
N GLY A 16 -0.77 7.28 -1.75
CA GLY A 16 -1.45 8.50 -1.35
C GLY A 16 -2.71 8.32 -0.50
N PHE A 17 -3.01 7.09 -0.06
CA PHE A 17 -4.18 6.78 0.77
C PHE A 17 -3.87 5.86 1.97
N ILE A 18 -2.61 5.47 2.17
CA ILE A 18 -2.13 4.70 3.33
C ILE A 18 -1.05 5.52 4.03
N ASP A 19 -1.28 5.92 5.28
CA ASP A 19 -0.33 6.70 6.09
C ASP A 19 0.04 6.01 7.41
N LEU A 20 -0.56 4.85 7.69
CA LEU A 20 -0.25 4.00 8.82
C LEU A 20 -0.17 2.55 8.36
N VAL A 21 0.94 1.88 8.71
CA VAL A 21 1.05 0.43 8.54
C VAL A 21 1.38 -0.24 9.87
N LYS A 22 0.96 -1.48 10.02
CA LYS A 22 1.35 -2.39 11.10
C LYS A 22 2.37 -3.37 10.56
N ILE A 23 3.49 -3.48 11.25
CA ILE A 23 4.52 -4.49 11.03
C ILE A 23 4.39 -5.56 12.12
N THR A 24 4.48 -6.81 11.73
CA THR A 24 4.58 -7.94 12.65
C THR A 24 5.72 -8.84 12.17
N GLY A 25 6.74 -8.95 12.99
CA GLY A 25 7.94 -9.72 12.64
C GLY A 25 8.36 -10.68 13.73
N ASP A 26 8.90 -11.79 13.29
CA ASP A 26 9.57 -12.84 14.09
C ASP A 26 10.82 -13.34 13.35
N ASP A 27 11.44 -14.42 13.85
CA ASP A 27 12.66 -14.98 13.26
C ASP A 27 12.43 -15.56 11.85
N ASP A 28 11.18 -15.94 11.51
CA ASP A 28 10.84 -16.64 10.27
C ASP A 28 10.17 -15.72 9.25
N THR A 29 9.40 -14.72 9.71
CA THR A 29 8.55 -13.90 8.84
C THR A 29 8.52 -12.43 9.27
N THR A 30 8.29 -11.56 8.32
CA THR A 30 7.92 -10.16 8.57
C THR A 30 6.76 -9.79 7.67
N SER A 31 5.63 -9.45 8.26
CA SER A 31 4.40 -9.07 7.56
C SER A 31 4.09 -7.59 7.72
N ILE A 32 3.35 -7.04 6.74
CA ILE A 32 2.87 -5.68 6.72
C ILE A 32 1.36 -5.66 6.48
N GLU A 33 0.65 -4.88 7.26
CA GLU A 33 -0.78 -4.62 7.08
C GLU A 33 -1.05 -3.12 7.07
N GLY A 34 -1.95 -2.67 6.20
CA GLY A 34 -2.40 -1.29 6.13
C GLY A 34 -3.85 -1.21 5.67
N ILE A 35 -4.52 -0.12 6.01
CA ILE A 35 -5.90 0.15 5.59
C ILE A 35 -5.96 1.63 5.20
N ALA A 36 -6.52 1.92 4.03
CA ALA A 36 -6.82 3.29 3.64
C ALA A 36 -7.79 3.94 4.65
N GLU A 37 -7.68 5.25 4.85
CA GLU A 37 -8.50 5.97 5.83
C GLU A 37 -10.00 5.80 5.58
N ASP A 38 -10.41 5.80 4.32
CA ASP A 38 -11.79 5.56 3.86
C ASP A 38 -12.18 4.07 3.84
N ARG A 39 -11.26 3.17 4.20
CA ARG A 39 -11.39 1.71 4.19
C ARG A 39 -11.67 1.09 2.81
N SER A 40 -11.43 1.82 1.74
CA SER A 40 -11.61 1.33 0.37
C SER A 40 -10.53 0.33 -0.06
N VAL A 41 -9.35 0.40 0.56
CA VAL A 41 -8.19 -0.46 0.25
C VAL A 41 -7.65 -1.08 1.53
N ILE A 42 -7.39 -2.38 1.46
CA ILE A 42 -6.70 -3.16 2.48
C ILE A 42 -5.41 -3.68 1.88
N LEU A 43 -4.29 -3.35 2.50
CA LEU A 43 -2.99 -3.86 2.14
C LEU A 43 -2.60 -4.99 3.11
N LYS A 44 -2.18 -6.11 2.57
CA LYS A 44 -1.52 -7.20 3.28
C LYS A 44 -0.36 -7.71 2.44
N GLY A 45 0.76 -7.93 3.07
CA GLY A 45 1.94 -8.45 2.39
C GLY A 45 2.93 -9.06 3.38
N ASP A 46 3.83 -9.86 2.83
CA ASP A 46 4.95 -10.42 3.56
C ASP A 46 6.24 -9.97 2.86
N PHE A 47 7.26 -9.66 3.65
CA PHE A 47 8.58 -9.43 3.09
C PHE A 47 9.14 -10.75 2.55
N HIS A 48 9.85 -10.72 1.44
CA HIS A 48 10.45 -11.92 0.85
C HIS A 48 11.41 -12.65 1.79
N LYS A 49 11.95 -11.94 2.76
CA LYS A 49 12.81 -12.48 3.83
C LYS A 49 12.47 -11.76 5.12
N PRO A 50 12.60 -12.43 6.27
CA PRO A 50 12.42 -11.77 7.56
C PRO A 50 13.41 -10.61 7.68
N VAL A 51 12.95 -9.51 8.24
CA VAL A 51 13.77 -8.32 8.53
C VAL A 51 14.15 -8.39 9.99
N ALA A 52 15.39 -8.78 10.26
CA ALA A 52 15.88 -9.10 11.61
C ALA A 52 15.67 -7.95 12.63
N GLU A 53 15.61 -6.71 12.14
CA GLU A 53 15.39 -5.54 12.99
C GLU A 53 13.92 -5.25 13.28
N PHE A 54 12.97 -5.88 12.55
CA PHE A 54 11.52 -5.68 12.71
C PHE A 54 10.91 -6.74 13.61
N MET A 55 11.43 -6.89 14.82
CA MET A 55 10.93 -7.87 15.79
C MET A 55 9.71 -7.38 16.56
N GLY A 56 8.73 -8.26 16.73
CA GLY A 56 7.47 -7.96 17.43
C GLY A 56 6.45 -7.22 16.58
N THR A 57 5.45 -6.62 17.24
CA THR A 57 4.37 -5.89 16.55
C THR A 57 4.46 -4.41 16.88
N PHE A 58 4.45 -3.56 15.87
CA PHE A 58 4.45 -2.11 16.00
C PHE A 58 3.79 -1.44 14.79
N GLY A 59 3.38 -0.18 14.96
CA GLY A 59 2.86 0.64 13.88
C GLY A 59 3.87 1.66 13.40
N MET A 60 3.88 1.93 12.10
CA MET A 60 4.63 3.02 11.47
C MET A 60 3.62 4.09 11.03
N PRO A 61 3.35 5.12 11.86
CA PRO A 61 2.40 6.19 11.55
C PRO A 61 3.11 7.33 10.81
N ASN A 62 2.34 8.21 10.15
CA ASN A 62 2.88 9.39 9.46
C ASN A 62 3.98 9.00 8.46
N LEU A 63 3.69 8.08 7.57
CA LEU A 63 4.64 7.59 6.56
C LEU A 63 5.17 8.72 5.67
N ALA A 64 4.43 9.83 5.54
CA ALA A 64 4.92 11.06 4.92
C ALA A 64 6.20 11.57 5.59
N THR A 65 6.25 11.58 6.91
CA THR A 65 7.45 11.99 7.68
C THR A 65 8.62 11.03 7.42
N LEU A 66 8.37 9.73 7.43
CA LEU A 66 9.37 8.72 7.09
C LEU A 66 9.92 8.93 5.68
N SER A 67 9.02 9.16 4.71
CA SER A 67 9.38 9.45 3.32
C SER A 67 10.30 10.66 3.19
N VAL A 68 10.03 11.72 3.97
CA VAL A 68 10.88 12.93 3.99
C VAL A 68 12.25 12.62 4.59
N ILE A 69 12.30 11.92 5.73
CA ILE A 69 13.57 11.56 6.40
C ILE A 69 14.46 10.74 5.46
N LEU A 70 13.90 9.73 4.79
CA LEU A 70 14.65 8.85 3.87
C LEU A 70 15.24 9.57 2.65
N ARG A 71 14.71 10.75 2.30
CA ARG A 71 15.19 11.60 1.19
C ARG A 71 16.16 12.68 1.60
N ILE A 72 16.48 12.82 2.88
CA ILE A 72 17.45 13.80 3.35
C ILE A 72 18.83 13.47 2.78
N PRO A 73 19.51 14.42 2.08
CA PRO A 73 20.80 14.17 1.45
C PRO A 73 21.90 13.72 2.44
N GLU A 74 21.83 14.19 3.70
CA GLU A 74 22.76 13.80 4.78
C GLU A 74 22.74 12.29 5.09
N TYR A 75 21.67 11.60 4.69
CA TYR A 75 21.51 10.13 4.82
C TYR A 75 21.71 9.39 3.49
N ALA A 76 22.33 10.02 2.47
CA ALA A 76 22.52 9.37 1.17
C ALA A 76 23.62 8.30 1.21
N GLU A 77 24.70 8.57 1.95
CA GLU A 77 25.88 7.68 1.99
C GLU A 77 26.36 7.47 3.43
N ASN A 78 26.66 6.19 3.74
CA ASN A 78 27.20 5.76 5.03
C ASN A 78 26.37 6.20 6.27
N GLU A 79 25.06 6.30 6.08
CA GLU A 79 24.12 6.54 7.17
C GLU A 79 24.09 5.36 8.15
N LYS A 80 23.84 5.67 9.40
CA LYS A 80 23.55 4.70 10.44
C LYS A 80 22.05 4.73 10.74
N ILE A 81 21.39 3.61 10.50
CA ILE A 81 19.97 3.42 10.81
C ILE A 81 19.85 2.29 11.82
N SER A 82 19.27 2.57 12.96
CA SER A 82 19.08 1.60 14.04
C SER A 82 17.67 1.65 14.61
N ILE A 83 17.19 0.50 15.11
CA ILE A 83 15.92 0.43 15.80
C ILE A 83 16.14 0.78 17.27
N ASN A 84 15.41 1.79 17.75
CA ASN A 84 15.33 2.11 19.16
C ASN A 84 14.38 1.13 19.83
N THR A 85 14.81 0.54 20.93
CA THR A 85 14.02 -0.41 21.73
C THR A 85 13.82 0.09 23.14
N GLN A 86 12.79 -0.43 23.82
CA GLN A 86 12.48 -0.15 25.21
C GLN A 86 12.03 -1.44 25.91
N ASP A 87 12.49 -1.66 27.12
CA ASP A 87 11.98 -2.76 27.95
C ASP A 87 10.60 -2.40 28.52
N ARG A 88 9.62 -3.26 28.25
CA ARG A 88 8.26 -3.15 28.80
C ARG A 88 7.84 -4.51 29.35
N ASN A 89 7.57 -4.55 30.65
CA ASN A 89 7.12 -5.75 31.37
C ASN A 89 8.04 -6.99 31.16
N GLY A 90 9.32 -6.77 30.91
CA GLY A 90 10.30 -7.83 30.67
C GLY A 90 10.53 -8.19 29.21
N ASP A 91 9.79 -7.59 28.28
CA ASP A 91 9.98 -7.76 26.84
C ASP A 91 10.65 -6.52 26.23
N THR A 92 11.63 -6.74 25.37
CA THR A 92 12.27 -5.69 24.58
C THR A 92 11.41 -5.40 23.36
N VAL A 93 10.79 -4.21 23.30
CA VAL A 93 9.91 -3.82 22.21
C VAL A 93 10.49 -2.68 21.37
N PRO A 94 10.29 -2.67 20.05
CA PRO A 94 10.72 -1.59 19.18
C PRO A 94 9.85 -0.35 19.42
N VAL A 95 10.47 0.84 19.51
CA VAL A 95 9.79 2.10 19.76
C VAL A 95 10.05 3.17 18.72
N GLY A 96 10.98 2.94 17.79
CA GLY A 96 11.28 3.89 16.73
C GLY A 96 12.53 3.54 15.95
N ILE A 97 12.87 4.41 15.01
CA ILE A 97 14.07 4.34 14.20
C ILE A 97 14.91 5.57 14.48
N HIS A 98 16.20 5.38 14.73
CA HIS A 98 17.18 6.43 14.79
C HIS A 98 17.97 6.50 13.48
N PHE A 99 18.07 7.69 12.93
CA PHE A 99 18.85 8.02 11.74
C PHE A 99 20.00 8.93 12.13
N GLU A 100 21.22 8.59 11.74
CA GLU A 100 22.42 9.38 11.97
C GLU A 100 23.23 9.44 10.67
N ASN A 101 23.76 10.61 10.31
CA ASN A 101 24.68 10.72 9.18
C ASN A 101 26.07 10.16 9.54
N ALA A 102 26.96 10.09 8.55
CA ALA A 102 28.29 9.50 8.72
C ALA A 102 29.14 10.17 9.82
N SER A 103 29.00 11.50 9.99
CA SER A 103 29.74 12.29 10.99
C SER A 103 29.10 12.32 12.38
N GLY A 104 27.83 11.93 12.50
CA GLY A 104 27.11 11.87 13.77
C GLY A 104 26.58 13.22 14.26
N ASP A 105 26.67 14.27 13.44
CA ASP A 105 26.25 15.63 13.78
C ASP A 105 24.85 16.00 13.23
N PHE A 106 24.23 15.11 12.46
CA PHE A 106 22.88 15.26 11.95
C PHE A 106 22.06 14.00 12.23
N GLN A 107 20.98 14.15 13.01
CA GLN A 107 20.21 13.01 13.53
C GLN A 107 18.71 13.29 13.47
N ASN A 108 17.93 12.23 13.26
CA ASN A 108 16.47 12.22 13.37
C ASN A 108 15.97 10.94 14.04
N ASP A 109 14.89 11.08 14.78
CA ASP A 109 14.14 9.94 15.30
C ASP A 109 12.75 9.86 14.67
N TYR A 110 12.38 8.67 14.20
CA TYR A 110 11.03 8.36 13.75
C TYR A 110 10.37 7.40 14.74
N ARG A 111 9.26 7.80 15.33
CA ARG A 111 8.59 7.08 16.41
C ARG A 111 7.61 6.04 15.89
N PHE A 112 7.65 4.85 16.48
CA PHE A 112 6.66 3.80 16.26
C PHE A 112 5.44 3.98 17.18
N MET A 113 4.32 3.45 16.73
CA MET A 113 3.10 3.29 17.50
C MET A 113 3.17 1.94 18.23
N ALA A 114 2.83 1.92 19.51
CA ALA A 114 2.82 0.70 20.30
C ALA A 114 1.82 -0.33 19.77
N SER A 115 2.11 -1.62 20.01
CA SER A 115 1.34 -2.76 19.51
C SER A 115 -0.14 -2.68 19.86
N GLU A 116 -0.46 -2.30 21.09
CA GLU A 116 -1.86 -2.18 21.57
C GLU A 116 -2.63 -1.13 20.75
N VAL A 117 -1.96 0.01 20.49
CA VAL A 117 -2.58 1.14 19.77
C VAL A 117 -2.78 0.82 18.30
N VAL A 118 -1.76 0.23 17.65
CA VAL A 118 -1.87 -0.11 16.22
C VAL A 118 -2.88 -1.23 15.99
N ASN A 119 -2.96 -2.22 16.89
CA ASN A 119 -3.94 -3.30 16.81
C ASN A 119 -5.38 -2.79 17.00
N ASP A 120 -5.60 -1.74 17.79
CA ASP A 120 -6.93 -1.12 17.90
C ASP A 120 -7.28 -0.31 16.66
N LYS A 121 -6.33 0.43 16.08
CA LYS A 121 -6.54 1.25 14.87
C LYS A 121 -6.68 0.39 13.62
N LEU A 122 -5.79 -0.58 13.42
CA LEU A 122 -5.78 -1.49 12.28
C LEU A 122 -6.28 -2.87 12.75
N LYS A 123 -7.59 -2.95 13.02
CA LYS A 123 -8.23 -4.23 13.33
C LYS A 123 -8.02 -5.15 12.14
N SER A 124 -7.32 -6.27 12.38
CA SER A 124 -7.01 -7.24 11.33
C SER A 124 -8.27 -7.67 10.60
N VAL A 125 -8.33 -7.39 9.31
CA VAL A 125 -9.41 -7.87 8.45
C VAL A 125 -9.06 -9.29 8.03
N THR A 126 -9.82 -10.25 8.52
CA THR A 126 -9.71 -11.62 8.03
C THR A 126 -10.43 -11.71 6.69
N MET A 127 -9.66 -11.88 5.61
CA MET A 127 -10.26 -12.20 4.32
C MET A 127 -10.88 -13.61 4.39
N LYS A 128 -12.20 -13.68 4.20
CA LYS A 128 -12.86 -14.98 3.95
C LYS A 128 -12.39 -15.51 2.60
N ASN A 129 -12.47 -16.84 2.41
CA ASN A 129 -12.21 -17.41 1.11
C ASN A 129 -13.11 -16.74 0.05
N LEU A 130 -12.48 -16.03 -0.89
CA LEU A 130 -13.16 -15.34 -1.97
C LEU A 130 -13.22 -16.28 -3.18
N ASN A 131 -14.39 -16.43 -3.76
CA ASN A 131 -14.51 -17.03 -5.07
C ASN A 131 -14.37 -15.92 -6.10
N TRP A 132 -13.20 -15.81 -6.71
CA TRP A 132 -12.93 -14.82 -7.75
C TRP A 132 -13.75 -15.16 -9.00
N GLY A 133 -14.51 -14.19 -9.49
CA GLY A 133 -15.24 -14.34 -10.74
C GLY A 133 -14.36 -14.17 -11.98
N VAL A 134 -13.31 -13.38 -11.84
CA VAL A 134 -12.30 -13.09 -12.87
C VAL A 134 -10.94 -12.93 -12.19
N GLU A 135 -9.92 -13.52 -12.79
CA GLU A 135 -8.53 -13.40 -12.36
C GLU A 135 -7.64 -13.21 -13.60
N PHE A 136 -6.78 -12.20 -13.59
CA PHE A 136 -5.92 -11.88 -14.73
C PHE A 136 -4.72 -11.03 -14.30
N GLU A 137 -3.68 -11.01 -15.14
CA GLU A 137 -2.53 -10.12 -15.00
C GLU A 137 -2.67 -8.97 -16.00
N PRO A 138 -2.79 -7.70 -15.53
CA PRO A 138 -2.96 -6.57 -16.41
C PRO A 138 -1.69 -6.28 -17.20
N THR A 139 -1.84 -6.00 -18.49
CA THR A 139 -0.71 -5.60 -19.35
C THR A 139 -0.40 -4.11 -19.18
N ILE A 140 0.85 -3.71 -19.46
CA ILE A 140 1.25 -2.29 -19.49
C ILE A 140 0.32 -1.50 -20.44
N ALA A 141 -0.02 -2.06 -21.59
CA ALA A 141 -0.92 -1.42 -22.55
C ALA A 141 -2.33 -1.21 -21.97
N SER A 142 -2.88 -2.18 -21.25
CA SER A 142 -4.18 -2.07 -20.59
C SER A 142 -4.18 -0.96 -19.54
N VAL A 143 -3.11 -0.87 -18.73
CA VAL A 143 -2.94 0.19 -17.72
C VAL A 143 -2.80 1.57 -18.38
N GLN A 144 -2.05 1.68 -19.48
CA GLN A 144 -1.94 2.94 -20.22
C GLN A 144 -3.29 3.38 -20.82
N ARG A 145 -4.07 2.44 -21.38
CA ARG A 145 -5.43 2.74 -21.86
C ARG A 145 -6.35 3.22 -20.74
N LEU A 146 -6.26 2.58 -19.56
CA LEU A 146 -7.00 3.04 -18.38
C LEU A 146 -6.64 4.50 -18.02
N LYS A 147 -5.36 4.85 -18.00
CA LYS A 147 -4.91 6.24 -17.72
C LYS A 147 -5.44 7.23 -18.75
N MET A 148 -5.51 6.86 -20.04
CA MET A 148 -6.11 7.70 -21.08
C MET A 148 -7.61 7.89 -20.85
N MET A 149 -8.33 6.82 -20.50
CA MET A 149 -9.78 6.90 -20.23
C MET A 149 -10.09 7.73 -18.98
N ILE A 150 -9.28 7.59 -17.92
CA ILE A 150 -9.39 8.44 -16.73
C ILE A 150 -9.20 9.92 -17.09
N SER A 151 -8.19 10.24 -17.91
CA SER A 151 -7.94 11.62 -18.34
C SER A 151 -9.09 12.19 -19.19
N ALA A 152 -9.70 11.35 -20.05
CA ALA A 152 -10.82 11.75 -20.88
C ALA A 152 -12.15 11.89 -20.09
N ASN A 153 -12.28 11.23 -18.94
CA ASN A 153 -13.46 11.23 -18.07
C ASN A 153 -13.07 11.72 -16.67
N SER A 154 -12.34 12.82 -16.57
CA SER A 154 -11.75 13.31 -15.33
C SER A 154 -12.77 13.75 -14.25
N GLU A 155 -14.02 13.91 -14.61
CA GLU A 155 -15.12 14.24 -13.71
C GLU A 155 -15.68 13.00 -12.99
N GLU A 156 -15.37 11.79 -13.49
CA GLU A 156 -15.88 10.55 -12.94
C GLU A 156 -14.97 10.03 -11.82
N SER A 157 -15.52 9.88 -10.63
CA SER A 157 -14.80 9.33 -9.47
C SER A 157 -14.78 7.80 -9.42
N THR A 158 -15.65 7.16 -10.21
CA THR A 158 -15.76 5.70 -10.31
C THR A 158 -15.92 5.25 -11.76
N PHE A 159 -15.55 4.00 -12.01
CA PHE A 159 -15.90 3.28 -13.24
C PHE A 159 -16.61 1.98 -12.90
N ILE A 160 -17.38 1.45 -13.84
CA ILE A 160 -18.06 0.17 -13.71
C ILE A 160 -17.21 -0.91 -14.40
N ALA A 161 -16.81 -1.93 -13.65
CA ALA A 161 -16.18 -3.12 -14.20
C ALA A 161 -17.23 -4.23 -14.41
N ARG A 162 -17.30 -4.78 -15.63
CA ARG A 162 -18.18 -5.89 -16.00
C ARG A 162 -17.58 -6.69 -17.12
N THR A 163 -18.01 -7.95 -17.25
CA THR A 163 -17.69 -8.75 -18.43
C THR A 163 -18.81 -8.65 -19.47
N GLU A 164 -18.41 -8.64 -20.73
CA GLU A 164 -19.32 -8.76 -21.89
C GLU A 164 -18.70 -9.78 -22.86
N GLY A 165 -19.32 -10.93 -22.97
CA GLY A 165 -18.64 -12.12 -23.52
C GLY A 165 -17.47 -12.49 -22.61
N ASP A 166 -16.32 -12.75 -23.20
CA ASP A 166 -15.07 -13.10 -22.50
C ASP A 166 -14.21 -11.85 -22.19
N ASP A 167 -14.68 -10.65 -22.49
CA ASP A 167 -13.94 -9.41 -22.30
C ASP A 167 -14.32 -8.73 -20.99
N LEU A 168 -13.32 -8.34 -20.19
CA LEU A 168 -13.50 -7.43 -19.06
C LEU A 168 -13.47 -5.99 -19.57
N LYS A 169 -14.59 -5.29 -19.40
CA LYS A 169 -14.77 -3.89 -19.81
C LYS A 169 -14.86 -2.96 -18.63
N PHE A 170 -14.30 -1.76 -18.78
CA PHE A 170 -14.46 -0.64 -17.85
C PHE A 170 -15.27 0.47 -18.54
N ALA A 171 -16.36 0.90 -17.87
CA ALA A 171 -17.26 1.94 -18.35
C ALA A 171 -17.25 3.13 -17.38
N PHE A 172 -17.07 4.32 -17.92
CA PHE A 172 -17.07 5.62 -17.22
C PHE A 172 -18.32 6.41 -17.60
N GLY A 173 -18.91 7.12 -16.63
CA GLY A 173 -20.08 7.93 -16.86
C GLY A 173 -21.33 7.14 -17.27
N ASP A 174 -22.34 7.87 -17.68
CA ASP A 174 -23.61 7.30 -18.16
C ASP A 174 -24.21 8.14 -19.31
N ALA A 175 -25.45 7.85 -19.71
CA ALA A 175 -26.11 8.54 -20.79
C ALA A 175 -26.42 10.03 -20.50
N SER A 176 -26.29 10.50 -19.27
CA SER A 176 -26.53 11.90 -18.87
C SER A 176 -25.22 12.71 -18.74
N THR A 177 -24.07 12.07 -18.83
CA THR A 177 -22.74 12.67 -18.73
C THR A 177 -21.86 12.29 -19.93
N HIS A 178 -20.61 12.75 -19.92
CA HIS A 178 -19.61 12.21 -20.84
C HIS A 178 -19.33 10.76 -20.49
N ALA A 179 -19.52 9.85 -21.43
CA ALA A 179 -19.36 8.41 -21.21
C ALA A 179 -18.23 7.84 -22.08
N GLY A 180 -17.54 6.86 -21.54
CA GLY A 180 -16.51 6.12 -22.27
C GLY A 180 -16.46 4.67 -21.81
N GLU A 181 -16.25 3.75 -22.74
CA GLU A 181 -16.08 2.32 -22.44
C GLU A 181 -14.91 1.76 -23.25
N PHE A 182 -14.20 0.81 -22.66
CA PHE A 182 -13.15 0.10 -23.38
C PHE A 182 -12.93 -1.30 -22.81
N VAL A 183 -12.39 -2.20 -23.62
CA VAL A 183 -11.93 -3.51 -23.15
C VAL A 183 -10.61 -3.30 -22.41
N PHE A 184 -10.63 -3.54 -21.09
CA PHE A 184 -9.45 -3.48 -20.25
C PHE A 184 -8.60 -4.75 -20.42
N GLN A 185 -9.25 -5.91 -20.37
CA GLN A 185 -8.61 -7.21 -20.56
C GLN A 185 -9.51 -8.12 -21.40
N PRO A 186 -9.03 -8.61 -22.55
CA PRO A 186 -9.73 -9.63 -23.31
C PRO A 186 -9.52 -11.02 -22.71
N ASP A 187 -10.39 -11.97 -23.04
CA ASP A 187 -10.27 -13.40 -22.76
C ASP A 187 -10.01 -13.71 -21.27
N VAL A 188 -10.78 -13.12 -20.35
CA VAL A 188 -10.54 -13.27 -18.90
C VAL A 188 -10.98 -14.62 -18.34
N GLY A 189 -11.63 -15.49 -19.11
CA GLY A 189 -11.98 -16.86 -18.70
C GLY A 189 -12.97 -16.96 -17.55
N GLY A 190 -13.64 -15.87 -17.18
CA GLY A 190 -14.56 -15.78 -16.06
C GLY A 190 -15.65 -14.74 -16.29
N SER A 191 -16.49 -14.48 -15.28
CA SER A 191 -17.61 -13.58 -15.44
C SER A 191 -17.85 -12.68 -14.22
N VAL A 192 -18.01 -11.40 -14.48
CA VAL A 192 -18.56 -10.39 -13.56
C VAL A 192 -19.88 -9.91 -14.16
N SER A 193 -20.94 -10.66 -13.95
CA SER A 193 -22.26 -10.41 -14.54
C SER A 193 -22.96 -9.16 -13.98
N LYS A 194 -22.67 -8.82 -12.71
CA LYS A 194 -23.14 -7.61 -12.06
C LYS A 194 -22.02 -6.56 -12.10
N GLY A 195 -22.25 -5.46 -12.80
CA GLY A 195 -21.32 -4.36 -12.80
C GLY A 195 -21.06 -3.81 -11.38
N TRP A 196 -19.80 -3.68 -11.00
CA TRP A 196 -19.35 -3.11 -9.73
C TRP A 196 -18.69 -1.77 -9.99
N ALA A 197 -19.04 -0.77 -9.18
CA ALA A 197 -18.37 0.52 -9.18
C ALA A 197 -17.03 0.42 -8.45
N TRP A 198 -15.96 0.85 -9.10
CA TRP A 198 -14.60 0.88 -8.56
C TRP A 198 -14.09 2.31 -8.50
N PRO A 199 -13.39 2.70 -7.43
CA PRO A 199 -12.84 4.05 -7.32
C PRO A 199 -11.67 4.23 -8.29
N VAL A 200 -11.75 5.26 -9.13
CA VAL A 200 -10.77 5.55 -10.18
C VAL A 200 -9.39 5.80 -9.60
N ASP A 201 -9.30 6.65 -8.57
CA ASP A 201 -8.02 7.08 -8.00
C ASP A 201 -7.25 5.91 -7.37
N GLN A 202 -7.92 5.10 -6.54
CA GLN A 202 -7.29 3.97 -5.87
C GLN A 202 -6.83 2.90 -6.87
N VAL A 203 -7.69 2.51 -7.81
CA VAL A 203 -7.34 1.49 -8.81
C VAL A 203 -6.21 1.97 -9.70
N SER A 204 -6.25 3.23 -10.17
CA SER A 204 -5.18 3.81 -10.98
C SER A 204 -3.83 3.80 -10.28
N LYS A 205 -3.79 4.16 -9.00
CA LYS A 205 -2.55 4.20 -8.21
C LYS A 205 -2.00 2.81 -7.91
N ILE A 206 -2.89 1.84 -7.64
CA ILE A 206 -2.47 0.43 -7.40
C ILE A 206 -1.87 -0.18 -8.67
N LEU A 207 -2.38 0.17 -9.85
CA LEU A 207 -1.92 -0.36 -11.14
C LEU A 207 -0.75 0.45 -11.76
N SER A 208 -0.28 1.50 -11.09
CA SER A 208 0.82 2.36 -11.56
C SER A 208 2.15 1.89 -11.04
#